data_22537894489419170c644759f9d8b45e
#
_entry.id   22537894489419170c644759f9d8b45e
#
_cell.length_a   1.000
_cell.length_b   1.000
_cell.length_c   1.000
_cell.angle_alpha   90.00
_cell.angle_beta   90.00
_cell.angle_gamma   90.00
#
_symmetry.space_group_name_H-M   'P 1'
#
loop_
_entity.id
_entity.type
_entity.pdbx_description
1 polymer ?
#
loop_
_entity_poly.entity_id
_entity_poly.type
_entity_poly.pdbx_seq_one_letter_code
_entity_poly.pdbx_strand_id
1 'polypeptide(L)'
;MANHASALKAHRQNLKHRSTNRSNKSSLRTTLKQFTERVEAGKAEEAQNSLSGLYAAIDKSRHKKAISKNAAARQKSRLTRRLNEALSASKQA
;
A
#
# COMPACT_ATOMS: atom_id res chain seq x y z
N MET A 1 -35.80 -23.88 0.94
CA MET A 1 -34.33 -23.81 0.76
C MET A 1 -33.80 -22.44 0.38
N ALA A 2 -34.31 -21.41 1.07
CA ALA A 2 -33.87 -20.06 0.90
C ALA A 2 -32.37 -19.88 1.20
N ASN A 3 -31.79 -20.76 2.03
CA ASN A 3 -30.39 -20.70 2.44
C ASN A 3 -29.40 -20.96 1.32
N HIS A 4 -29.79 -21.75 0.29
CA HIS A 4 -28.90 -22.05 -0.83
C HIS A 4 -28.63 -20.84 -1.73
N ALA A 5 -29.67 -20.08 -2.05
CA ALA A 5 -29.54 -18.88 -2.86
C ALA A 5 -28.68 -17.82 -2.16
N SER A 6 -28.90 -17.64 -0.85
CA SER A 6 -28.11 -16.71 -0.04
C SER A 6 -26.65 -17.12 0.07
N ALA A 7 -26.39 -18.43 0.25
CA ALA A 7 -25.05 -18.96 0.34
C ALA A 7 -24.28 -18.80 -0.97
N LEU A 8 -24.95 -19.05 -2.11
CA LEU A 8 -24.34 -18.87 -3.43
C LEU A 8 -24.03 -17.40 -3.72
N LYS A 9 -24.94 -16.50 -3.35
CA LYS A 9 -24.73 -15.05 -3.50
C LYS A 9 -23.55 -14.58 -2.64
N ALA A 10 -23.50 -15.02 -1.37
CA ALA A 10 -22.40 -14.67 -0.46
C ALA A 10 -21.08 -15.20 -0.99
N HIS A 11 -21.05 -16.41 -1.53
CA HIS A 11 -19.85 -17.01 -2.11
C HIS A 11 -19.36 -16.20 -3.33
N ARG A 12 -20.26 -15.81 -4.23
CA ARG A 12 -19.90 -14.96 -5.39
C ARG A 12 -19.34 -13.62 -4.94
N GLN A 13 -19.95 -12.97 -3.93
CA GLN A 13 -19.47 -11.71 -3.39
C GLN A 13 -18.10 -11.87 -2.76
N ASN A 14 -17.86 -12.96 -2.04
CA ASN A 14 -16.57 -13.25 -1.43
C ASN A 14 -15.47 -13.43 -2.47
N LEU A 15 -15.76 -14.14 -3.56
CA LEU A 15 -14.81 -14.31 -4.67
C LEU A 15 -14.47 -12.97 -5.31
N LYS A 16 -15.48 -12.14 -5.54
CA LYS A 16 -15.30 -10.81 -6.11
C LYS A 16 -14.46 -9.91 -5.17
N HIS A 17 -14.78 -9.89 -3.87
CA HIS A 17 -14.02 -9.12 -2.88
C HIS A 17 -12.59 -9.61 -2.77
N ARG A 18 -12.37 -10.93 -2.81
CA ARG A 18 -11.03 -11.52 -2.78
C ARG A 18 -10.22 -11.08 -3.98
N SER A 19 -10.79 -11.11 -5.18
CA SER A 19 -10.13 -10.66 -6.40
C SER A 19 -9.78 -9.18 -6.33
N THR A 20 -10.72 -8.34 -5.89
CA THR A 20 -10.52 -6.90 -5.73
C THR A 20 -9.43 -6.61 -4.70
N ASN A 21 -9.46 -7.28 -3.55
CA ASN A 21 -8.45 -7.11 -2.50
C ASN A 21 -7.06 -7.54 -2.97
N ARG A 22 -6.98 -8.64 -3.72
CA ARG A 22 -5.73 -9.12 -4.30
C ARG A 22 -5.14 -8.10 -5.27
N SER A 23 -5.98 -7.52 -6.13
CA SER A 23 -5.58 -6.48 -7.07
C SER A 23 -5.08 -5.23 -6.34
N ASN A 24 -5.80 -4.79 -5.29
CA ASN A 24 -5.42 -3.63 -4.49
C ASN A 24 -4.10 -3.85 -3.76
N LYS A 25 -3.88 -5.03 -3.19
CA LYS A 25 -2.61 -5.38 -2.54
C LYS A 25 -1.46 -5.41 -3.53
N SER A 26 -1.70 -5.94 -4.72
CA SER A 26 -0.69 -6.00 -5.79
C SER A 26 -0.29 -4.59 -6.25
N SER A 27 -1.26 -3.71 -6.49
CA SER A 27 -1.03 -2.30 -6.83
C SER A 27 -0.21 -1.59 -5.76
N LEU A 28 -0.58 -1.77 -4.50
CA LEU A 28 0.13 -1.17 -3.38
C LEU A 28 1.56 -1.66 -3.31
N ARG A 29 1.78 -2.96 -3.46
CA ARG A 29 3.12 -3.57 -3.46
C ARG A 29 4.00 -2.98 -4.55
N THR A 30 3.45 -2.80 -5.75
CA THR A 30 4.17 -2.21 -6.88
C THR A 30 4.58 -0.77 -6.56
N THR A 31 3.66 0.03 -6.01
CA THR A 31 3.93 1.41 -5.62
C THR A 31 5.02 1.50 -4.54
N LEU A 32 4.96 0.63 -3.53
CA LEU A 32 5.96 0.54 -2.48
C LEU A 32 7.33 0.16 -3.03
N LYS A 33 7.36 -0.78 -3.95
CA LYS A 33 8.60 -1.21 -4.61
C LYS A 33 9.24 -0.07 -5.39
N GLN A 34 8.46 0.68 -6.16
CA GLN A 34 8.95 1.82 -6.92
C GLN A 34 9.55 2.88 -5.99
N PHE A 35 8.90 3.17 -4.88
CA PHE A 35 9.41 4.10 -3.87
C PHE A 35 10.75 3.62 -3.31
N THR A 36 10.83 2.36 -2.92
CA THR A 36 12.04 1.77 -2.36
C THR A 36 13.18 1.83 -3.37
N GLU A 37 12.92 1.53 -4.63
CA GLU A 37 13.92 1.59 -5.71
C GLU A 37 14.46 3.02 -5.88
N ARG A 38 13.61 4.03 -5.81
CA ARG A 38 14.02 5.43 -5.90
C ARG A 38 14.92 5.83 -4.73
N VAL A 39 14.58 5.40 -3.52
CA VAL A 39 15.38 5.66 -2.33
C VAL A 39 16.75 4.98 -2.45
N GLU A 40 16.80 3.73 -2.86
CA GLU A 40 18.04 2.97 -3.03
C GLU A 40 18.92 3.50 -4.16
N ALA A 41 18.31 4.07 -5.20
CA ALA A 41 19.02 4.65 -6.33
C ALA A 41 19.60 6.04 -6.03
N GLY A 42 19.44 6.55 -4.81
CA GLY A 42 19.92 7.88 -4.42
C GLY A 42 19.02 9.02 -4.86
N LYS A 43 17.79 8.71 -5.30
CA LYS A 43 16.81 9.71 -5.76
C LYS A 43 15.83 10.05 -4.64
N ALA A 44 16.36 10.40 -3.47
CA ALA A 44 15.56 10.66 -2.28
C ALA A 44 14.59 11.84 -2.46
N GLU A 45 14.97 12.87 -3.23
CA GLU A 45 14.09 14.00 -3.51
C GLU A 45 12.88 13.60 -4.34
N GLU A 46 13.09 12.76 -5.37
CA GLU A 46 11.99 12.23 -6.17
C GLU A 46 11.06 11.36 -5.32
N ALA A 47 11.63 10.55 -4.43
CA ALA A 47 10.88 9.75 -3.49
C ALA A 47 10.05 10.63 -2.56
N GLN A 48 10.62 11.73 -2.07
CA GLN A 48 9.92 12.69 -1.22
C GLN A 48 8.72 13.31 -1.96
N ASN A 49 8.89 13.67 -3.22
CA ASN A 49 7.83 14.24 -4.04
C ASN A 49 6.69 13.24 -4.28
N SER A 50 6.99 11.95 -4.30
CA SER A 50 5.98 10.90 -4.48
C SER A 50 5.33 10.44 -3.17
N LEU A 51 5.79 10.93 -2.02
CA LEU A 51 5.36 10.45 -0.70
C LEU A 51 3.87 10.67 -0.45
N SER A 52 3.32 11.83 -0.83
CA SER A 52 1.90 12.11 -0.65
C SER A 52 1.02 11.14 -1.45
N GLY A 53 1.42 10.84 -2.69
CA GLY A 53 0.72 9.84 -3.51
C GLY A 53 0.81 8.45 -2.92
N LEU A 54 1.95 8.10 -2.33
CA LEU A 54 2.14 6.83 -1.66
C LEU A 54 1.26 6.70 -0.43
N TYR A 55 1.17 7.74 0.40
CA TYR A 55 0.28 7.77 1.55
C TYR A 55 -1.19 7.62 1.12
N ALA A 56 -1.58 8.30 0.03
CA ALA A 56 -2.92 8.17 -0.53
C ALA A 56 -3.21 6.73 -0.96
N ALA A 57 -2.24 6.05 -1.58
CA ALA A 57 -2.38 4.65 -2.00
C ALA A 57 -2.55 3.73 -0.79
N ILE A 58 -1.78 3.94 0.28
CA ILE A 58 -1.88 3.17 1.52
C ILE A 58 -3.25 3.39 2.17
N ASP A 59 -3.72 4.62 2.24
CA ASP A 59 -5.02 4.95 2.83
C ASP A 59 -6.18 4.36 2.02
N LYS A 60 -6.09 4.39 0.69
CA LYS A 60 -7.07 3.72 -0.18
C LYS A 60 -7.12 2.23 0.08
N SER A 61 -5.98 1.58 0.22
CA SER A 61 -5.90 0.15 0.51
C SER A 61 -6.52 -0.18 1.86
N ARG A 62 -6.36 0.70 2.86
CA ARG A 62 -7.00 0.58 4.15
C ARG A 62 -8.51 0.71 4.04
N HIS A 63 -9.01 1.73 3.32
CA HIS A 63 -10.45 1.95 3.12
C HIS A 63 -11.09 0.78 2.39
N LYS A 64 -10.40 0.19 1.44
CA LYS A 64 -10.87 -0.99 0.71
C LYS A 64 -10.67 -2.28 1.49
N LYS A 65 -10.19 -2.20 2.74
CA LYS A 65 -9.93 -3.33 3.63
C LYS A 65 -8.92 -4.35 3.07
N ALA A 66 -8.09 -3.92 2.12
CA ALA A 66 -7.00 -4.76 1.61
C ALA A 66 -5.89 -4.91 2.65
N ILE A 67 -5.68 -3.90 3.48
CA ILE A 67 -4.74 -3.93 4.59
C ILE A 67 -5.43 -3.40 5.86
N SER A 68 -4.92 -3.82 7.02
CA SER A 68 -5.46 -3.37 8.31
C SER A 68 -4.96 -1.96 8.65
N LYS A 69 -5.65 -1.30 9.59
CA LYS A 69 -5.26 0.00 10.12
C LYS A 69 -3.82 -0.03 10.66
N ASN A 70 -3.47 -1.07 11.40
CA ASN A 70 -2.13 -1.20 11.99
C ASN A 70 -1.07 -1.42 10.92
N ALA A 71 -1.37 -2.21 9.89
CA ALA A 71 -0.46 -2.42 8.78
C ALA A 71 -0.22 -1.12 8.00
N ALA A 72 -1.28 -0.32 7.76
CA ALA A 72 -1.17 0.97 7.10
C ALA A 72 -0.28 1.94 7.90
N ALA A 73 -0.50 2.05 9.20
CA ALA A 73 0.30 2.91 10.08
C ALA A 73 1.76 2.47 10.10
N ARG A 74 2.02 1.18 10.16
CA ARG A 74 3.38 0.61 10.15
C ARG A 74 4.09 0.91 8.85
N GLN A 75 3.43 0.74 7.71
CA GLN A 75 4.02 1.02 6.40
C GLN A 75 4.37 2.50 6.25
N LYS A 76 3.47 3.40 6.62
CA LYS A 76 3.73 4.85 6.59
C LYS A 76 4.93 5.22 7.43
N SER A 77 5.00 4.72 8.67
CA SER A 77 6.09 4.97 9.60
C SER A 77 7.44 4.50 9.05
N ARG A 78 7.48 3.26 8.55
CA ARG A 78 8.72 2.68 7.99
C ARG A 78 9.21 3.42 6.76
N LEU A 79 8.30 3.79 5.86
CA LEU A 79 8.65 4.51 4.64
C LEU A 79 9.18 5.90 4.95
N THR A 80 8.53 6.61 5.86
CA THR A 80 8.96 7.95 6.28
C THR A 80 10.34 7.90 6.91
N ARG A 81 10.58 6.91 7.78
CA ARG A 81 11.90 6.73 8.43
C ARG A 81 12.98 6.46 7.38
N ARG A 82 12.72 5.55 6.45
CA ARG A 82 13.68 5.22 5.39
C ARG A 82 13.99 6.43 4.53
N LEU A 83 12.98 7.23 4.18
CA LEU A 83 13.17 8.44 3.40
C LEU A 83 14.00 9.47 4.16
N ASN A 84 13.70 9.68 5.44
CA ASN A 84 14.44 10.64 6.27
C ASN A 84 15.91 10.23 6.42
N GLU A 85 16.20 8.96 6.58
CA GLU A 85 17.56 8.44 6.63
C GLU A 85 18.29 8.70 5.31
N ALA A 86 17.63 8.46 4.18
CA ALA A 86 18.20 8.70 2.85
C ALA A 86 18.47 10.18 2.60
N LEU A 87 17.56 11.07 3.01
CA LEU A 87 17.73 12.51 2.89
C LEU A 87 18.86 13.02 3.77
N SER A 88 18.99 12.51 4.99
CA SER A 88 20.09 12.86 5.90
C SER A 88 21.43 12.41 5.35
N ALA A 89 21.54 11.20 4.82
CA ALA A 89 22.74 10.69 4.20
C ALA A 89 23.14 11.53 2.98
N SER A 90 22.18 11.94 2.16
CA SER A 90 22.41 12.79 1.00
C SER A 90 22.95 14.18 1.40
N LYS A 91 22.46 14.74 2.49
CA LYS A 91 22.92 16.05 3.00
C LYS A 91 24.30 15.99 3.64
N GLN A 92 24.68 14.83 4.17
CA GLN A 92 25.99 14.64 4.80
C GLN A 92 27.09 14.33 3.79
N ALA A 93 26.70 13.90 2.61
CA ALA A 93 27.64 13.65 1.52
C ALA A 93 27.93 14.93 0.75
#